data_41512f988a23bb1b2a9df3051f7f3b6e
#
_entry.id   41512f988a23bb1b2a9df3051f7f3b6e
#
_cell.length_a   1.000
_cell.length_b   1.000
_cell.length_c   1.000
_cell.angle_alpha   90.00
_cell.angle_beta   90.00
_cell.angle_gamma   90.00
#
_symmetry.space_group_name_H-M   'P 1'
#
loop_
_entity.id
_entity.type
_entity.pdbx_description
1 polymer ?
#
loop_
_entity_poly.entity_id
_entity_poly.type
_entity_poly.pdbx_seq_one_letter_code
_entity_poly.pdbx_strand_id
1 'polypeptide(L)'
;MNSVVTVEIGGQRYPIRSGLDPTYVTELAAYVDQKMRAATDGAPGSDMLSLAMLVAMNIADEYFRARQQHSSADGDLHERAQRLEQLVDQILA
;
A
#
# COMPACT_ATOMS: atom_id res chain seq x y z
N MET A 1 18.92 3.59 8.41
CA MET A 1 18.95 5.05 8.39
C MET A 1 17.70 5.55 7.68
N ASN A 2 17.00 6.50 8.29
CA ASN A 2 15.79 7.05 7.68
C ASN A 2 16.12 8.03 6.59
N SER A 3 15.40 7.98 5.50
CA SER A 3 15.50 8.96 4.43
C SER A 3 14.12 9.49 4.08
N VAL A 4 14.08 10.65 3.47
CA VAL A 4 12.82 11.26 3.03
C VAL A 4 12.71 11.09 1.52
N VAL A 5 11.61 10.50 1.08
CA VAL A 5 11.30 10.30 -0.34
C VAL A 5 10.01 11.04 -0.62
N THR A 6 10.03 11.93 -1.61
CA THR A 6 8.82 12.63 -2.02
C THR A 6 8.12 11.78 -3.08
N VAL A 7 6.85 11.45 -2.81
CA VAL A 7 6.04 10.63 -3.70
C VAL A 7 4.83 11.42 -4.15
N GLU A 8 4.26 11.04 -5.28
CA GLU A 8 3.06 11.66 -5.81
C GLU A 8 1.92 10.64 -5.78
N ILE A 9 0.85 10.98 -5.08
CA ILE A 9 -0.33 10.13 -4.95
C ILE A 9 -1.57 11.00 -5.13
N GLY A 10 -2.43 10.61 -6.05
CA GLY A 10 -3.66 11.35 -6.31
C GLY A 10 -3.44 12.77 -6.78
N GLY A 11 -2.33 13.01 -7.46
CA GLY A 11 -1.99 14.35 -7.96
C GLY A 11 -1.33 15.25 -6.95
N GLN A 12 -1.06 14.79 -5.74
CA GLN A 12 -0.43 15.58 -4.68
C GLN A 12 0.89 14.94 -4.28
N ARG A 13 1.82 15.77 -3.84
CA ARG A 13 3.15 15.33 -3.41
C ARG A 13 3.21 15.23 -1.90
N TYR A 14 3.81 14.15 -1.43
CA TYR A 14 3.97 13.88 0.01
C TYR A 14 5.39 13.49 0.31
N PRO A 15 6.02 14.10 1.33
CA PRO A 15 7.31 13.63 1.82
C PRO A 15 7.08 12.44 2.76
N ILE A 16 7.73 11.33 2.45
CA ILE A 16 7.62 10.11 3.25
C ILE A 16 8.97 9.86 3.93
N ARG A 17 8.97 9.83 5.24
CA ARG A 17 10.16 9.48 6.01
C ARG A 17 10.06 8.01 6.39
N SER A 18 11.05 7.22 5.96
CA SER A 18 10.99 5.79 6.17
C SER A 18 12.39 5.20 6.24
N GLY A 19 12.54 4.10 6.97
CA GLY A 19 13.75 3.29 6.96
C GLY A 19 13.80 2.29 5.81
N LEU A 20 12.74 2.23 4.99
CA LEU A 20 12.70 1.34 3.83
C LEU A 20 13.55 1.90 2.70
N ASP A 21 13.94 1.01 1.77
CA ASP A 21 14.65 1.41 0.57
C ASP A 21 13.81 2.44 -0.21
N PRO A 22 14.41 3.60 -0.58
CA PRO A 22 13.68 4.63 -1.35
C PRO A 22 13.03 4.13 -2.62
N THR A 23 13.68 3.23 -3.35
CA THR A 23 13.08 2.65 -4.56
C THR A 23 11.82 1.88 -4.24
N TYR A 24 11.84 1.14 -3.15
CA TYR A 24 10.68 0.37 -2.70
C TYR A 24 9.54 1.30 -2.27
N VAL A 25 9.86 2.38 -1.56
CA VAL A 25 8.84 3.37 -1.16
C VAL A 25 8.18 3.97 -2.41
N THR A 26 8.96 4.26 -3.44
CA THR A 26 8.44 4.77 -4.70
C THR A 26 7.50 3.76 -5.38
N GLU A 27 7.84 2.48 -5.34
CA GLU A 27 6.98 1.42 -5.88
C GLU A 27 5.67 1.32 -5.11
N LEU A 28 5.73 1.40 -3.79
CA LEU A 28 4.51 1.40 -2.98
C LEU A 28 3.62 2.58 -3.31
N ALA A 29 4.21 3.77 -3.44
CA ALA A 29 3.47 4.97 -3.77
C ALA A 29 2.82 4.88 -5.16
N ALA A 30 3.52 4.31 -6.12
CA ALA A 30 2.98 4.12 -7.46
C ALA A 30 1.75 3.20 -7.44
N TYR A 31 1.80 2.15 -6.64
CA TYR A 31 0.68 1.24 -6.50
C TYR A 31 -0.53 1.95 -5.86
N VAL A 32 -0.30 2.71 -4.80
CA VAL A 32 -1.37 3.47 -4.15
C VAL A 32 -1.95 4.51 -5.13
N ASP A 33 -1.09 5.20 -5.87
CA ASP A 33 -1.53 6.20 -6.86
C ASP A 33 -2.43 5.57 -7.91
N GLN A 34 -2.07 4.40 -8.41
CA GLN A 34 -2.89 3.66 -9.37
C GLN A 34 -4.25 3.32 -8.79
N LYS A 35 -4.27 2.87 -7.55
CA LYS A 35 -5.52 2.55 -6.84
C LYS A 35 -6.38 3.79 -6.65
N MET A 36 -5.77 4.94 -6.32
CA MET A 36 -6.50 6.19 -6.16
C MET A 36 -7.12 6.64 -7.46
N ARG A 37 -6.42 6.51 -8.57
CA ARG A 37 -6.96 6.85 -9.89
C ARG A 37 -8.14 5.97 -10.25
N ALA A 38 -8.04 4.68 -10.01
CA ALA A 38 -9.14 3.74 -10.28
C ALA A 38 -10.36 4.07 -9.42
N ALA A 39 -10.15 4.41 -8.15
CA ALA A 39 -11.23 4.78 -7.25
C ALA A 39 -11.91 6.08 -7.71
N THR A 40 -11.14 7.06 -8.16
CA THR A 40 -11.67 8.31 -8.68
C THR A 40 -12.53 8.06 -9.91
N ASP A 41 -12.07 7.20 -10.82
CA ASP A 41 -12.82 6.87 -12.04
C ASP A 41 -14.12 6.16 -11.72
N GLY A 42 -14.12 5.30 -10.71
CA GLY A 42 -15.32 4.55 -10.32
C GLY A 42 -16.29 5.34 -9.47
N ALA A 43 -15.85 6.43 -8.85
CA ALA A 43 -16.68 7.25 -7.97
C ALA A 43 -16.34 8.73 -8.15
N PRO A 44 -16.62 9.29 -9.34
CA PRO A 44 -16.31 10.69 -9.61
C PRO A 44 -17.11 11.60 -8.68
N GLY A 45 -16.48 12.69 -8.24
CA GLY A 45 -17.10 13.63 -7.32
C GLY A 45 -16.97 13.28 -5.86
N SER A 46 -16.41 12.13 -5.52
CA SER A 46 -16.11 11.77 -4.13
C SER A 46 -14.94 12.60 -3.61
N ASP A 47 -14.97 12.90 -2.30
CA ASP A 47 -13.86 13.63 -1.71
C ASP A 47 -12.64 12.71 -1.52
N MET A 48 -11.49 13.35 -1.30
CA MET A 48 -10.21 12.64 -1.21
C MET A 48 -10.19 11.64 -0.05
N LEU A 49 -10.78 12.01 1.09
CA LEU A 49 -10.79 11.13 2.25
C LEU A 49 -11.61 9.87 1.98
N SER A 50 -12.77 10.02 1.37
CA SER A 50 -13.62 8.87 1.02
C SER A 50 -12.92 7.96 0.03
N LEU A 51 -12.24 8.53 -0.97
CA LEU A 51 -11.47 7.75 -1.93
C LEU A 51 -10.32 7.00 -1.24
N ALA A 52 -9.62 7.68 -0.34
CA ALA A 52 -8.52 7.06 0.41
C ALA A 52 -9.02 5.91 1.27
N MET A 53 -10.19 6.04 1.89
CA MET A 53 -10.79 4.97 2.67
C MET A 53 -11.11 3.75 1.79
N LEU A 54 -11.69 3.98 0.62
CA LEU A 54 -11.96 2.90 -0.33
C LEU A 54 -10.68 2.18 -0.74
N VAL A 55 -9.64 2.94 -1.06
CA VAL A 55 -8.35 2.37 -1.45
C VAL A 55 -7.75 1.58 -0.31
N ALA A 56 -7.79 2.12 0.91
CA ALA A 56 -7.26 1.42 2.08
C ALA A 56 -7.98 0.10 2.30
N MET A 57 -9.30 0.08 2.19
CA MET A 57 -10.09 -1.14 2.34
C MET A 57 -9.77 -2.14 1.24
N ASN A 58 -9.59 -1.67 0.01
CA ASN A 58 -9.24 -2.53 -1.11
C ASN A 58 -7.87 -3.18 -0.92
N ILE A 59 -6.89 -2.41 -0.48
CA ILE A 59 -5.54 -2.93 -0.22
C ILE A 59 -5.57 -3.90 0.95
N ALA A 60 -6.31 -3.60 2.01
CA ALA A 60 -6.47 -4.51 3.13
C ALA A 60 -7.10 -5.83 2.68
N ASP A 61 -8.10 -5.78 1.80
CA ASP A 61 -8.71 -6.98 1.25
C ASP A 61 -7.69 -7.81 0.47
N GLU A 62 -6.87 -7.16 -0.36
CA GLU A 62 -5.80 -7.83 -1.10
C GLU A 62 -4.82 -8.50 -0.14
N TYR A 63 -4.45 -7.82 0.92
CA TYR A 63 -3.53 -8.35 1.91
C TYR A 63 -4.09 -9.60 2.59
N PHE A 64 -5.34 -9.55 3.04
CA PHE A 64 -5.95 -10.71 3.72
C PHE A 64 -6.14 -11.88 2.77
N ARG A 65 -6.48 -11.63 1.53
CA ARG A 65 -6.57 -12.69 0.53
C ARG A 65 -5.21 -13.33 0.27
N ALA A 66 -4.16 -12.53 0.19
CA ALA A 66 -2.80 -13.04 0.02
C ALA A 66 -2.41 -13.93 1.20
N ARG A 67 -2.75 -13.53 2.42
CA ARG A 67 -2.49 -14.36 3.61
C ARG A 67 -3.22 -15.70 3.54
N GLN A 68 -4.48 -15.68 3.16
CA GLN A 68 -5.27 -16.90 3.05
C GLN A 68 -4.69 -17.86 2.01
N GLN A 69 -4.30 -17.33 0.86
CA GLN A 69 -3.65 -18.14 -0.18
C GLN A 69 -2.33 -18.72 0.32
N HIS A 70 -1.54 -17.91 1.03
CA HIS A 70 -0.24 -18.34 1.52
C HIS A 70 -0.35 -19.33 2.67
N SER A 71 -1.40 -19.23 3.49
CA SER A 71 -1.57 -20.14 4.63
C SER A 71 -1.90 -21.56 4.18
N SER A 72 -2.43 -21.74 2.98
CA SER A 72 -2.71 -23.06 2.43
C SER A 72 -1.59 -23.61 1.55
N ALA A 73 -0.51 -22.85 1.40
CA ALA A 73 0.61 -23.20 0.54
C ALA A 73 1.81 -23.66 1.37
N ASP A 74 2.97 -23.83 0.72
CA ASP A 74 4.19 -24.27 1.37
C ASP A 74 4.88 -23.16 2.17
N GLY A 75 6.04 -23.50 2.75
CA GLY A 75 6.76 -22.59 3.63
C GLY A 75 7.22 -21.29 2.97
N ASP A 76 7.55 -21.32 1.69
CA ASP A 76 7.99 -20.11 0.98
C ASP A 76 6.88 -19.06 0.94
N LEU A 77 5.67 -19.50 0.67
CA LEU A 77 4.52 -18.60 0.64
C LEU A 77 4.19 -18.08 2.03
N HIS A 78 4.34 -18.91 3.03
CA HIS A 78 4.15 -18.49 4.41
C HIS A 78 5.15 -17.40 4.80
N GLU A 79 6.39 -17.53 4.37
CA GLU A 79 7.41 -16.51 4.59
C GLU A 79 7.04 -15.17 3.95
N ARG A 80 6.50 -15.21 2.75
CA ARG A 80 6.04 -13.99 2.07
C ARG A 80 4.91 -13.32 2.85
N ALA A 81 3.99 -14.10 3.38
CA ALA A 81 2.91 -13.57 4.20
C ALA A 81 3.45 -12.86 5.43
N GLN A 82 4.46 -13.43 6.09
CA GLN A 82 5.10 -12.79 7.23
C GLN A 82 5.76 -11.48 6.85
N ARG A 83 6.39 -11.40 5.69
CA ARG A 83 7.01 -10.16 5.22
C ARG A 83 5.97 -9.09 4.98
N LEU A 84 4.80 -9.44 4.43
CA LEU A 84 3.72 -8.50 4.24
C LEU A 84 3.21 -7.96 5.57
N GLU A 85 3.07 -8.81 6.56
CA GLU A 85 2.67 -8.38 7.90
C GLU A 85 3.66 -7.41 8.50
N GLN A 86 4.94 -7.71 8.41
CA GLN A 86 5.98 -6.83 8.92
C GLN A 86 5.95 -5.47 8.22
N LEU A 87 5.72 -5.47 6.90
CA LEU A 87 5.66 -4.25 6.14
C LEU A 87 4.47 -3.39 6.57
N VAL A 88 3.31 -4.00 6.74
CA VAL A 88 2.12 -3.29 7.21
C VAL A 88 2.37 -2.69 8.59
N ASP A 89 2.97 -3.47 9.50
CA ASP A 89 3.27 -2.98 10.84
C ASP A 89 4.23 -1.78 10.80
N GLN A 90 5.23 -1.82 9.93
CA GLN A 90 6.17 -0.71 9.79
C GLN A 90 5.49 0.55 9.30
N ILE A 91 4.57 0.42 8.37
CA ILE A 91 3.87 1.57 7.78
C ILE A 91 2.91 2.18 8.80
N LEU A 92 2.23 1.35 9.57
CA LEU A 92 1.22 1.80 10.53
C LEU A 92 1.82 2.20 11.87
N ALA A 93 3.01 1.75 12.16
CA ALA A 93 3.71 2.13 13.38
C ALA A 93 4.42 3.48 13.20
#